data_58758ae6cf926f16330390fc06d51996
#
_entry.id   58758ae6cf926f16330390fc06d51996
#
_cell.length_a   1.000
_cell.length_b   1.000
_cell.length_c   1.000
_cell.angle_alpha   90.00
_cell.angle_beta   90.00
_cell.angle_gamma   90.00
#
_symmetry.space_group_name_H-M   'P 1'
#
loop_
_entity.id
_entity.type
_entity.pdbx_description
1 polymer ?
#
loop_
_entity_poly.entity_id
_entity_poly.type
_entity_poly.pdbx_seq_one_letter_code
_entity_poly.pdbx_strand_id
1 'polypeptide(L)'
;MMLEASLRVIASRGHEVTLLDAAKLHVVQNLSCYAGGGRNCASPDAGPYRCWAHKNSVDDPAKYGGEDEMPVIYDGIADADVVLWATSVRWMSHSSLLQRLIERMNTLENRASVYGEANPLAGKLAGVIVAGQHYEGQKVAICLQETFIRLGFTVPLDAQMVWQRTLDLNLEQGDGSNRPHVGLHLVSPAGRGQITRFVEALGL
;
A
#
# COMPACT_ATOMS: atom_id res chain seq x y z
N MET A 1 -11.21 8.17 -2.45
CA MET A 1 -12.64 7.93 -2.09
C MET A 1 -12.81 6.77 -1.10
N MET A 2 -12.56 5.47 -1.45
CA MET A 2 -12.74 4.35 -0.49
C MET A 2 -11.80 4.46 0.72
N LEU A 3 -10.51 4.68 0.49
CA LEU A 3 -9.55 4.91 1.57
C LEU A 3 -9.96 6.09 2.46
N GLU A 4 -10.27 7.23 1.88
CA GLU A 4 -10.70 8.42 2.63
C GLU A 4 -11.97 8.16 3.45
N ALA A 5 -12.93 7.39 2.91
CA ALA A 5 -14.13 7.01 3.65
C ALA A 5 -13.79 6.13 4.86
N SER A 6 -12.89 5.15 4.69
CA SER A 6 -12.40 4.31 5.79
C SER A 6 -11.66 5.16 6.85
N LEU A 7 -10.76 6.05 6.43
CA LEU A 7 -10.04 6.94 7.35
C LEU A 7 -10.97 7.86 8.14
N ARG A 8 -12.05 8.36 7.53
CA ARG A 8 -13.05 9.16 8.26
C ARG A 8 -13.75 8.36 9.34
N VAL A 9 -14.09 7.09 9.06
CA VAL A 9 -14.70 6.20 10.07
C VAL A 9 -13.71 5.93 11.20
N ILE A 10 -12.46 5.63 10.89
CA ILE A 10 -11.39 5.38 11.86
C ILE A 10 -11.17 6.62 12.75
N ALA A 11 -11.04 7.80 12.13
CA ALA A 11 -10.91 9.07 12.86
C ALA A 11 -12.11 9.37 13.77
N SER A 12 -13.34 9.05 13.31
CA SER A 12 -14.55 9.24 14.13
C SER A 12 -14.61 8.33 15.37
N ARG A 13 -13.82 7.26 15.39
CA ARG A 13 -13.66 6.35 16.53
C ARG A 13 -12.53 6.77 17.47
N GLY A 14 -11.86 7.91 17.20
CA GLY A 14 -10.84 8.50 18.06
C GLY A 14 -9.40 8.11 17.72
N HIS A 15 -9.17 7.44 16.61
CA HIS A 15 -7.82 7.10 16.14
C HIS A 15 -7.20 8.25 15.35
N GLU A 16 -5.91 8.45 15.51
CA GLU A 16 -5.12 9.34 14.66
C GLU A 16 -4.93 8.72 13.26
N VAL A 17 -5.04 9.54 12.21
CA VAL A 17 -4.91 9.07 10.84
C VAL A 17 -4.00 9.98 10.02
N THR A 18 -3.10 9.39 9.25
CA THR A 18 -2.24 10.06 8.28
C THR A 18 -2.52 9.49 6.88
N LEU A 19 -2.72 10.36 5.90
CA LEU A 19 -2.89 9.98 4.50
C LEU A 19 -1.65 10.35 3.70
N LEU A 20 -0.99 9.35 3.11
CA LEU A 20 0.11 9.53 2.18
C LEU A 20 -0.35 9.22 0.74
N ASP A 21 -0.18 10.19 -0.16
CA ASP A 21 -0.49 10.02 -1.57
C ASP A 21 0.78 9.68 -2.35
N ALA A 22 0.98 8.40 -2.61
CA ALA A 22 2.16 7.89 -3.31
C ALA A 22 2.36 8.49 -4.72
N ALA A 23 1.30 9.03 -5.34
CA ALA A 23 1.41 9.68 -6.65
C ALA A 23 2.08 11.06 -6.57
N LYS A 24 2.17 11.64 -5.38
CA LYS A 24 2.82 12.94 -5.14
C LYS A 24 4.26 12.82 -4.66
N LEU A 25 4.71 11.60 -4.34
CA LEU A 25 6.05 11.35 -3.86
C LEU A 25 6.96 10.90 -5.00
N HIS A 26 8.16 11.47 -5.04
CA HIS A 26 9.23 10.99 -5.90
C HIS A 26 9.89 9.76 -5.27
N VAL A 27 9.39 8.58 -5.60
CA VAL A 27 9.99 7.32 -5.13
C VAL A 27 10.85 6.71 -6.23
N VAL A 28 12.15 6.64 -6.01
CA VAL A 28 13.11 5.99 -6.93
C VAL A 28 12.77 4.49 -7.03
N GLN A 29 12.83 3.91 -8.22
CA GLN A 29 12.58 2.49 -8.43
C GLN A 29 13.58 1.60 -7.68
N ASN A 30 13.23 0.33 -7.48
CA ASN A 30 14.13 -0.67 -6.94
C ASN A 30 15.35 -0.85 -7.87
N LEU A 31 16.55 -0.89 -7.28
CA LEU A 31 17.81 -1.01 -8.04
C LEU A 31 18.28 -2.46 -8.25
N SER A 32 17.47 -3.46 -7.87
CA SER A 32 17.86 -4.89 -7.95
C SER A 32 19.24 -5.15 -7.34
N CYS A 33 19.46 -4.68 -6.12
CA CYS A 33 20.78 -4.62 -5.47
C CYS A 33 21.52 -5.96 -5.44
N TYR A 34 20.78 -7.08 -5.39
CA TYR A 34 21.36 -8.43 -5.43
C TYR A 34 22.03 -8.79 -6.76
N ALA A 35 21.61 -8.18 -7.87
CA ALA A 35 22.18 -8.44 -9.19
C ALA A 35 23.54 -7.75 -9.41
N GLY A 36 23.91 -6.82 -8.55
CA GLY A 36 25.08 -5.94 -8.72
C GLY A 36 26.36 -6.35 -7.98
N GLY A 37 26.49 -7.62 -7.55
CA GLY A 37 27.72 -8.13 -6.94
C GLY A 37 28.17 -7.40 -5.65
N GLY A 38 27.68 -7.84 -4.49
CA GLY A 38 28.14 -7.39 -3.19
C GLY A 38 27.34 -6.26 -2.52
N ARG A 39 26.28 -5.76 -3.15
CA ARG A 39 25.37 -4.79 -2.55
C ARG A 39 24.09 -5.49 -2.11
N ASN A 40 24.04 -6.02 -0.92
CA ASN A 40 22.80 -6.58 -0.38
C ASN A 40 21.81 -5.48 -0.04
N CYS A 41 20.52 -5.75 -0.27
CA CYS A 41 19.42 -4.94 0.26
C CYS A 41 19.53 -4.91 1.79
N ALA A 42 19.12 -3.83 2.42
CA ALA A 42 19.23 -3.59 3.86
C ALA A 42 20.68 -3.53 4.40
N SER A 43 21.71 -3.34 3.55
CA SER A 43 23.09 -3.17 4.01
C SER A 43 23.21 -1.97 4.95
N PRO A 44 23.94 -2.09 6.08
CA PRO A 44 24.28 -0.95 6.93
C PRO A 44 25.00 0.18 6.17
N ASP A 45 25.76 -0.14 5.15
CA ASP A 45 26.52 0.83 4.33
C ASP A 45 25.60 1.70 3.45
N ALA A 46 24.32 1.31 3.30
CA ALA A 46 23.35 2.04 2.50
C ALA A 46 22.65 3.19 3.26
N GLY A 47 23.25 3.66 4.34
CA GLY A 47 22.77 4.81 5.14
C GLY A 47 21.64 4.44 6.11
N PRO A 48 21.00 5.43 6.74
CA PRO A 48 20.05 5.23 7.86
C PRO A 48 18.85 4.37 7.49
N TYR A 49 18.32 4.53 6.28
CA TYR A 49 17.22 3.72 5.76
C TYR A 49 17.68 2.37 5.18
N ARG A 50 19.00 2.13 5.12
CA ARG A 50 19.62 0.89 4.63
C ARG A 50 19.18 0.51 3.21
N CYS A 51 18.94 1.52 2.37
CA CYS A 51 18.46 1.38 1.01
C CYS A 51 19.35 2.11 0.00
N TRP A 52 19.96 1.36 -0.92
CA TRP A 52 20.85 1.93 -1.92
C TRP A 52 20.15 2.86 -2.90
N ALA A 53 18.86 2.66 -3.20
CA ALA A 53 18.12 3.58 -4.05
C ALA A 53 18.00 4.96 -3.41
N HIS A 54 17.72 5.01 -2.10
CA HIS A 54 17.69 6.28 -1.35
C HIS A 54 19.12 6.88 -1.28
N LYS A 55 20.09 6.12 -0.78
CA LYS A 55 21.46 6.62 -0.65
C LYS A 55 22.00 7.19 -1.97
N ASN A 56 21.84 6.45 -3.06
CA ASN A 56 22.37 6.89 -4.35
C ASN A 56 21.65 8.12 -4.89
N SER A 57 20.34 8.30 -4.62
CA SER A 57 19.59 9.49 -5.04
C SER A 57 19.96 10.73 -4.24
N VAL A 58 20.38 10.57 -2.98
CA VAL A 58 20.95 11.65 -2.17
C VAL A 58 22.35 12.02 -2.68
N ASP A 59 23.19 10.99 -3.00
CA ASP A 59 24.54 11.21 -3.49
C ASP A 59 24.58 11.84 -4.89
N ASP A 60 23.61 11.52 -5.77
CA ASP A 60 23.49 12.05 -7.14
C ASP A 60 22.01 12.22 -7.56
N PRO A 61 21.33 13.27 -7.08
CA PRO A 61 19.92 13.50 -7.41
C PRO A 61 19.64 13.64 -8.91
N ALA A 62 20.58 14.22 -9.66
CA ALA A 62 20.39 14.44 -11.10
C ALA A 62 20.24 13.13 -11.88
N LYS A 63 20.96 12.08 -11.49
CA LYS A 63 20.89 10.76 -12.09
C LYS A 63 19.57 10.05 -11.83
N TYR A 64 18.90 10.34 -10.71
CA TYR A 64 17.70 9.64 -10.27
C TYR A 64 16.42 10.49 -10.44
N GLY A 65 16.52 11.66 -11.08
CA GLY A 65 15.39 12.57 -11.32
C GLY A 65 14.92 13.34 -10.07
N GLY A 66 15.71 13.30 -9.01
CA GLY A 66 15.44 13.95 -7.73
C GLY A 66 15.88 13.08 -6.55
N GLU A 67 15.83 13.65 -5.35
CA GLU A 67 16.03 12.92 -4.11
C GLU A 67 14.83 12.00 -3.85
N ASP A 68 15.10 10.79 -3.37
CA ASP A 68 14.10 9.76 -3.11
C ASP A 68 13.30 10.05 -1.84
N GLU A 69 11.98 10.16 -1.97
CA GLU A 69 11.06 10.42 -0.86
C GLU A 69 10.48 9.13 -0.21
N MET A 70 11.01 7.95 -0.56
CA MET A 70 10.61 6.71 0.13
C MET A 70 10.78 6.75 1.66
N PRO A 71 11.74 7.50 2.26
CA PRO A 71 11.79 7.73 3.70
C PRO A 71 10.48 8.18 4.32
N VAL A 72 9.71 9.03 3.67
CA VAL A 72 8.39 9.48 4.16
C VAL A 72 7.44 8.29 4.39
N ILE A 73 7.51 7.28 3.52
CA ILE A 73 6.74 6.02 3.66
C ILE A 73 7.31 5.17 4.79
N TYR A 74 8.63 5.04 4.91
CA TYR A 74 9.26 4.26 5.98
C TYR A 74 8.93 4.82 7.36
N ASP A 75 9.03 6.14 7.51
CA ASP A 75 8.74 6.83 8.76
C ASP A 75 7.23 6.71 9.10
N GLY A 76 6.35 6.92 8.12
CA GLY A 76 4.91 6.73 8.31
C GLY A 76 4.53 5.29 8.69
N ILE A 77 5.22 4.28 8.15
CA ILE A 77 5.03 2.88 8.56
C ILE A 77 5.58 2.65 9.98
N ALA A 78 6.73 3.24 10.30
CA ALA A 78 7.35 3.08 11.62
C ALA A 78 6.44 3.60 12.74
N ASP A 79 5.78 4.73 12.52
CA ASP A 79 4.91 5.40 13.48
C ASP A 79 3.51 4.77 13.58
N ALA A 80 3.05 4.05 12.56
CA ALA A 80 1.71 3.48 12.51
C ALA A 80 1.62 2.10 13.17
N ASP A 81 0.52 1.82 13.89
CA ASP A 81 0.14 0.48 14.31
C ASP A 81 -0.59 -0.29 13.20
N VAL A 82 -1.34 0.44 12.37
CA VAL A 82 -2.13 -0.10 11.27
C VAL A 82 -1.84 0.66 9.97
N VAL A 83 -1.54 -0.07 8.89
CA VAL A 83 -1.26 0.50 7.56
C VAL A 83 -2.30 0.05 6.55
N LEU A 84 -3.00 1.00 5.94
CA LEU A 84 -3.98 0.74 4.90
C LEU A 84 -3.40 0.95 3.51
N TRP A 85 -3.38 -0.10 2.71
CA TRP A 85 -2.87 -0.09 1.35
C TRP A 85 -4.01 0.00 0.34
N ALA A 86 -4.11 1.12 -0.37
CA ALA A 86 -5.16 1.33 -1.36
C ALA A 86 -4.59 1.35 -2.78
N THR A 87 -5.22 0.60 -3.68
CA THR A 87 -4.81 0.51 -5.08
C THR A 87 -5.99 0.32 -6.03
N SER A 88 -5.72 0.51 -7.32
CA SER A 88 -6.64 0.13 -8.40
C SER A 88 -6.12 -1.11 -9.13
N VAL A 89 -7.05 -1.90 -9.67
CA VAL A 89 -6.68 -2.99 -10.59
C VAL A 89 -6.11 -2.41 -11.89
N ARG A 90 -4.95 -2.92 -12.30
CA ARG A 90 -4.28 -2.63 -13.55
C ARG A 90 -3.81 -3.93 -14.19
N TRP A 91 -4.39 -4.29 -15.34
CA TRP A 91 -4.01 -5.52 -16.06
C TRP A 91 -3.89 -6.75 -15.14
N MET A 92 -4.94 -7.04 -14.38
CA MET A 92 -5.04 -8.19 -13.47
C MET A 92 -4.07 -8.12 -12.26
N SER A 93 -3.45 -6.97 -11.99
CA SER A 93 -2.55 -6.73 -10.88
C SER A 93 -2.88 -5.40 -10.19
N HIS A 94 -2.16 -5.05 -9.15
CA HIS A 94 -2.21 -3.73 -8.52
C HIS A 94 -1.45 -2.68 -9.35
N SER A 95 -1.52 -1.42 -8.95
CA SER A 95 -0.86 -0.33 -9.67
C SER A 95 0.67 -0.41 -9.56
N SER A 96 1.38 0.08 -10.58
CA SER A 96 2.84 0.20 -10.57
C SER A 96 3.36 1.09 -9.44
N LEU A 97 2.58 2.06 -9.00
CA LEU A 97 2.93 2.88 -7.83
C LEU A 97 3.02 2.02 -6.56
N LEU A 98 2.02 1.18 -6.30
CA LEU A 98 2.05 0.28 -5.14
C LEU A 98 3.15 -0.77 -5.30
N GLN A 99 3.35 -1.32 -6.50
CA GLN A 99 4.44 -2.27 -6.76
C GLN A 99 5.81 -1.66 -6.40
N ARG A 100 6.04 -0.41 -6.78
CA ARG A 100 7.28 0.30 -6.43
C ARG A 100 7.48 0.40 -4.92
N LEU A 101 6.44 0.73 -4.17
CA LEU A 101 6.52 0.76 -2.71
C LEU A 101 6.82 -0.62 -2.11
N ILE A 102 6.13 -1.66 -2.59
CA ILE A 102 6.35 -3.05 -2.15
C ILE A 102 7.82 -3.46 -2.36
N GLU A 103 8.35 -3.25 -3.56
CA GLU A 103 9.75 -3.59 -3.87
C GLU A 103 10.74 -2.82 -3.01
N ARG A 104 10.42 -1.57 -2.68
CA ARG A 104 11.26 -0.75 -1.82
C ARG A 104 11.17 -1.15 -0.35
N MET A 105 10.04 -1.70 0.13
CA MET A 105 9.93 -2.26 1.48
C MET A 105 10.79 -3.51 1.71
N ASN A 106 11.35 -4.10 0.67
CA ASN A 106 12.28 -5.21 0.79
C ASN A 106 13.47 -4.91 1.75
N THR A 107 13.85 -3.64 1.88
CA THR A 107 14.89 -3.25 2.86
C THR A 107 14.46 -3.47 4.31
N LEU A 108 13.17 -3.38 4.62
CA LEU A 108 12.65 -3.59 5.97
C LEU A 108 12.64 -5.09 6.31
N GLU A 109 12.15 -5.92 5.39
CA GLU A 109 12.11 -7.37 5.56
C GLU A 109 13.52 -7.98 5.63
N ASN A 110 14.45 -7.54 4.78
CA ASN A 110 15.82 -8.06 4.74
C ASN A 110 16.64 -7.75 6.01
N ARG A 111 16.22 -6.83 6.87
CA ARG A 111 16.83 -6.69 8.20
C ARG A 111 16.69 -7.99 8.99
N ALA A 112 15.57 -8.65 8.89
CA ALA A 112 15.34 -9.93 9.55
C ALA A 112 15.94 -11.09 8.77
N SER A 113 15.58 -11.25 7.49
CA SER A 113 15.92 -12.45 6.71
C SER A 113 17.41 -12.54 6.36
N VAL A 114 18.11 -11.41 6.18
CA VAL A 114 19.54 -11.38 5.79
C VAL A 114 20.45 -11.06 6.96
N TYR A 115 20.04 -10.15 7.84
CA TYR A 115 20.91 -9.65 8.92
C TYR A 115 20.51 -10.17 10.31
N GLY A 116 19.43 -10.95 10.44
CA GLY A 116 18.98 -11.53 11.71
C GLY A 116 18.51 -10.49 12.74
N GLU A 117 18.13 -9.31 12.29
CA GLU A 117 17.60 -8.24 13.13
C GLU A 117 16.07 -8.38 13.30
N ALA A 118 15.48 -7.58 14.17
CA ALA A 118 14.02 -7.52 14.28
C ALA A 118 13.41 -6.94 12.97
N ASN A 119 12.33 -7.59 12.48
CA ASN A 119 11.59 -7.04 11.34
C ASN A 119 10.79 -5.81 11.80
N PRO A 120 11.03 -4.61 11.24
CA PRO A 120 10.30 -3.40 11.63
C PRO A 120 8.79 -3.43 11.37
N LEU A 121 8.32 -4.39 10.57
CA LEU A 121 6.91 -4.57 10.22
C LEU A 121 6.20 -5.56 11.17
N ALA A 122 6.96 -6.30 11.97
CA ALA A 122 6.40 -7.28 12.89
C ALA A 122 5.48 -6.63 13.92
N GLY A 123 4.29 -7.21 14.12
CA GLY A 123 3.28 -6.71 15.03
C GLY A 123 2.38 -5.59 14.49
N LYS A 124 2.71 -5.02 13.32
CA LYS A 124 1.86 -4.03 12.66
C LYS A 124 0.77 -4.72 11.85
N LEU A 125 -0.44 -4.16 11.87
CA LEU A 125 -1.56 -4.65 11.06
C LEU A 125 -1.53 -4.04 9.66
N ALA A 126 -1.95 -4.81 8.66
CA ALA A 126 -2.18 -4.27 7.34
C ALA A 126 -3.59 -4.58 6.83
N GLY A 127 -4.22 -3.58 6.21
CA GLY A 127 -5.49 -3.71 5.51
C GLY A 127 -5.36 -3.35 4.03
N VAL A 128 -6.16 -3.97 3.17
CA VAL A 128 -6.09 -3.84 1.72
C VAL A 128 -7.38 -3.29 1.15
N ILE A 129 -7.29 -2.25 0.34
CA ILE A 129 -8.41 -1.63 -0.37
C ILE A 129 -8.14 -1.68 -1.87
N VAL A 130 -8.99 -2.37 -2.62
CA VAL A 130 -8.82 -2.55 -4.07
C VAL A 130 -10.05 -2.04 -4.81
N ALA A 131 -9.84 -1.19 -5.79
CA ALA A 131 -10.87 -0.72 -6.70
C ALA A 131 -10.59 -1.18 -8.14
N GLY A 132 -11.56 -1.87 -8.75
CA GLY A 132 -11.46 -2.35 -10.12
C GLY A 132 -12.69 -2.01 -10.97
N GLN A 133 -12.54 -1.98 -12.31
CA GLN A 133 -13.68 -1.73 -13.19
C GLN A 133 -14.50 -2.98 -13.47
N HIS A 134 -13.85 -4.11 -13.80
CA HIS A 134 -14.56 -5.26 -14.36
C HIS A 134 -14.29 -6.59 -13.65
N TYR A 135 -13.05 -6.89 -13.26
CA TYR A 135 -12.69 -8.21 -12.73
C TYR A 135 -11.37 -8.16 -11.93
N GLU A 136 -11.02 -9.29 -11.31
CA GLU A 136 -9.73 -9.54 -10.63
C GLU A 136 -9.49 -8.73 -9.34
N GLY A 137 -10.43 -7.92 -8.88
CA GLY A 137 -10.26 -7.16 -7.64
C GLY A 137 -9.99 -8.05 -6.43
N GLN A 138 -10.72 -9.16 -6.30
CA GLN A 138 -10.53 -10.12 -5.21
C GLN A 138 -9.18 -10.84 -5.29
N LYS A 139 -8.75 -11.24 -6.48
CA LYS A 139 -7.44 -11.85 -6.69
C LYS A 139 -6.31 -10.88 -6.33
N VAL A 140 -6.41 -9.63 -6.75
CA VAL A 140 -5.43 -8.60 -6.39
C VAL A 140 -5.38 -8.39 -4.88
N ALA A 141 -6.52 -8.36 -4.20
CA ALA A 141 -6.56 -8.23 -2.75
C ALA A 141 -5.88 -9.40 -2.04
N ILE A 142 -6.16 -10.65 -2.44
CA ILE A 142 -5.54 -11.85 -1.88
C ILE A 142 -4.02 -11.83 -2.10
N CYS A 143 -3.56 -11.54 -3.33
CA CYS A 143 -2.12 -11.46 -3.63
C CYS A 143 -1.42 -10.40 -2.78
N LEU A 144 -2.08 -9.25 -2.54
CA LEU A 144 -1.53 -8.21 -1.68
C LEU A 144 -1.49 -8.62 -0.21
N GLN A 145 -2.52 -9.30 0.30
CA GLN A 145 -2.51 -9.84 1.66
C GLN A 145 -1.34 -10.81 1.86
N GLU A 146 -1.16 -11.76 0.94
CA GLU A 146 -0.02 -12.68 0.97
C GLU A 146 1.33 -11.94 0.93
N THR A 147 1.45 -10.90 0.09
CA THR A 147 2.65 -10.09 -0.02
C THR A 147 2.96 -9.38 1.31
N PHE A 148 1.97 -8.76 1.94
CA PHE A 148 2.17 -8.05 3.20
C PHE A 148 2.46 -9.00 4.37
N ILE A 149 1.87 -10.19 4.39
CA ILE A 149 2.24 -11.25 5.35
C ILE A 149 3.72 -11.63 5.18
N ARG A 150 4.19 -11.83 3.93
CA ARG A 150 5.60 -12.17 3.66
C ARG A 150 6.56 -11.05 4.03
N LEU A 151 6.14 -9.80 3.92
CA LEU A 151 6.92 -8.65 4.39
C LEU A 151 6.99 -8.56 5.92
N GLY A 152 6.07 -9.22 6.64
CA GLY A 152 6.08 -9.28 8.10
C GLY A 152 4.91 -8.63 8.81
N PHE A 153 3.93 -8.08 8.08
CA PHE A 153 2.69 -7.58 8.67
C PHE A 153 1.79 -8.72 9.15
N THR A 154 0.99 -8.43 10.15
CA THR A 154 -0.20 -9.24 10.46
C THR A 154 -1.36 -8.73 9.59
N VAL A 155 -1.95 -9.61 8.78
CA VAL A 155 -3.07 -9.25 7.89
C VAL A 155 -4.28 -10.08 8.30
N PRO A 156 -5.28 -9.51 8.99
CA PRO A 156 -6.51 -10.22 9.30
C PRO A 156 -7.25 -10.64 8.02
N LEU A 157 -7.87 -11.81 8.02
CA LEU A 157 -8.52 -12.38 6.83
C LEU A 157 -9.54 -11.43 6.20
N ASP A 158 -10.35 -10.77 7.03
CA ASP A 158 -11.40 -9.85 6.60
C ASP A 158 -10.92 -8.40 6.45
N ALA A 159 -9.61 -8.12 6.67
CA ALA A 159 -9.02 -6.80 6.48
C ALA A 159 -8.79 -6.50 4.99
N GLN A 160 -9.82 -6.73 4.18
CA GLN A 160 -9.84 -6.40 2.76
C GLN A 160 -11.17 -5.73 2.37
N MET A 161 -11.09 -4.74 1.53
CA MET A 161 -12.23 -4.08 0.93
C MET A 161 -12.06 -4.02 -0.59
N VAL A 162 -12.91 -4.73 -1.31
CA VAL A 162 -12.86 -4.81 -2.76
C VAL A 162 -14.11 -4.19 -3.34
N TRP A 163 -13.93 -3.24 -4.23
CA TRP A 163 -15.01 -2.70 -5.05
C TRP A 163 -14.75 -3.03 -6.52
N GLN A 164 -15.74 -3.64 -7.14
CA GLN A 164 -15.75 -3.87 -8.58
C GLN A 164 -17.01 -3.24 -9.19
N ARG A 165 -16.81 -2.57 -10.32
CA ARG A 165 -17.93 -2.13 -11.15
C ARG A 165 -18.59 -3.37 -11.76
N THR A 166 -19.87 -3.52 -11.59
CA THR A 166 -20.64 -4.57 -12.25
C THR A 166 -20.77 -4.27 -13.74
N LEU A 167 -20.74 -5.32 -14.58
CA LEU A 167 -21.02 -5.21 -16.02
C LEU A 167 -22.51 -5.02 -16.33
N ASP A 168 -23.32 -4.59 -15.38
CA ASP A 168 -24.72 -4.29 -15.64
C ASP A 168 -24.81 -2.98 -16.44
N LEU A 169 -24.87 -3.15 -17.75
CA LEU A 169 -24.96 -2.06 -18.73
C LEU A 169 -26.16 -1.13 -18.48
N ASN A 170 -27.19 -1.58 -17.78
CA ASN A 170 -28.34 -0.75 -17.43
C ASN A 170 -28.03 0.23 -16.30
N LEU A 171 -27.02 -0.05 -15.48
CA LEU A 171 -26.51 0.87 -14.45
C LEU A 171 -25.40 1.79 -15.00
N GLU A 172 -24.92 1.54 -16.21
CA GLU A 172 -23.80 2.24 -16.84
C GLU A 172 -24.20 3.46 -17.69
N GLN A 173 -25.47 3.79 -17.82
CA GLN A 173 -25.94 4.98 -18.56
C GLN A 173 -25.67 6.31 -17.83
N GLY A 174 -24.80 6.33 -16.84
CA GLY A 174 -24.13 7.54 -16.37
C GLY A 174 -23.02 7.96 -17.35
N ASP A 175 -22.65 9.20 -17.33
CA ASP A 175 -21.71 9.98 -18.17
C ASP A 175 -20.31 9.35 -18.46
N GLY A 176 -20.13 8.03 -18.29
CA GLY A 176 -18.85 7.35 -18.48
C GLY A 176 -17.81 7.61 -17.37
N SER A 177 -18.08 8.47 -16.40
CA SER A 177 -17.19 8.69 -15.27
C SER A 177 -17.41 7.61 -14.19
N ASN A 178 -16.33 7.00 -13.70
CA ASN A 178 -16.39 6.03 -12.60
C ASN A 178 -16.72 6.67 -11.24
N ARG A 179 -16.66 7.99 -11.12
CA ARG A 179 -16.80 8.72 -9.85
C ARG A 179 -18.18 8.60 -9.23
N PRO A 180 -19.31 8.77 -9.98
CA PRO A 180 -20.65 8.65 -9.41
C PRO A 180 -20.92 7.27 -8.82
N HIS A 181 -20.48 6.21 -9.49
CA HIS A 181 -20.77 4.83 -9.07
C HIS A 181 -20.08 4.45 -7.76
N VAL A 182 -18.82 4.78 -7.59
CA VAL A 182 -18.10 4.56 -6.32
C VAL A 182 -18.73 5.38 -5.21
N GLY A 183 -19.05 6.64 -5.48
CA GLY A 183 -19.70 7.51 -4.50
C GLY A 183 -21.07 6.98 -4.05
N LEU A 184 -21.90 6.52 -4.98
CA LEU A 184 -23.20 5.92 -4.67
C LEU A 184 -23.05 4.62 -3.86
N HIS A 185 -22.07 3.76 -4.20
CA HIS A 185 -21.80 2.56 -3.41
C HIS A 185 -21.44 2.91 -1.97
N LEU A 186 -20.51 3.84 -1.76
CA LEU A 186 -20.04 4.21 -0.42
C LEU A 186 -21.13 4.81 0.48
N VAL A 187 -22.13 5.50 -0.08
CA VAL A 187 -23.27 6.04 0.69
C VAL A 187 -24.41 5.03 0.83
N SER A 188 -24.40 3.92 0.11
CA SER A 188 -25.40 2.85 0.24
C SER A 188 -25.24 2.12 1.58
N PRO A 189 -26.32 1.47 2.09
CA PRO A 189 -26.21 0.63 3.28
C PRO A 189 -25.17 -0.48 3.14
N ALA A 190 -25.06 -1.10 1.96
CA ALA A 190 -24.08 -2.15 1.67
C ALA A 190 -22.64 -1.62 1.73
N GLY A 191 -22.37 -0.47 1.14
CA GLY A 191 -21.05 0.16 1.16
C GLY A 191 -20.62 0.59 2.56
N ARG A 192 -21.54 1.20 3.33
CA ARG A 192 -21.27 1.54 4.73
C ARG A 192 -20.98 0.29 5.58
N GLY A 193 -21.77 -0.77 5.41
CA GLY A 193 -21.53 -2.04 6.08
C GLY A 193 -20.19 -2.69 5.70
N GLN A 194 -19.74 -2.53 4.46
CA GLN A 194 -18.42 -3.00 4.01
C GLN A 194 -17.28 -2.25 4.71
N ILE A 195 -17.38 -0.91 4.80
CA ILE A 195 -16.38 -0.10 5.52
C ILE A 195 -16.35 -0.48 7.00
N THR A 196 -17.50 -0.62 7.65
CA THR A 196 -17.59 -0.99 9.06
C THR A 196 -16.89 -2.33 9.32
N ARG A 197 -17.22 -3.39 8.58
CA ARG A 197 -16.58 -4.71 8.73
C ARG A 197 -15.06 -4.64 8.51
N PHE A 198 -14.63 -3.90 7.50
CA PHE A 198 -13.20 -3.70 7.22
C PHE A 198 -12.45 -3.05 8.39
N VAL A 199 -13.04 -2.00 8.98
CA VAL A 199 -12.46 -1.29 10.13
C VAL A 199 -12.46 -2.19 11.37
N GLU A 200 -13.55 -2.91 11.64
CA GLU A 200 -13.65 -3.87 12.76
C GLU A 200 -12.66 -5.03 12.61
N ALA A 201 -12.41 -5.53 11.40
CA ALA A 201 -11.43 -6.57 11.15
C ALA A 201 -9.99 -6.14 11.53
N LEU A 202 -9.71 -4.84 11.56
CA LEU A 202 -8.43 -4.26 11.98
C LEU A 202 -8.40 -3.93 13.49
N GLY A 203 -9.47 -4.22 14.23
CA GLY A 203 -9.56 -3.91 15.64
C GLY A 203 -9.72 -2.42 15.96
N LEU A 204 -10.20 -1.63 15.00
CA LEU A 204 -10.34 -0.18 15.07
C LEU A 204 -11.79 0.27 15.23
#